data_db0b2644f754d6e242e3f88de7612337
#
_entry.id   db0b2644f754d6e242e3f88de7612337
#
_cell.length_a   1.000
_cell.length_b   1.000
_cell.length_c   1.000
_cell.angle_alpha   90.00
_cell.angle_beta   90.00
_cell.angle_gamma   90.00
#
_symmetry.space_group_name_H-M   'P 1'
#
loop_
_entity.id
_entity.type
_entity.pdbx_description
1 polymer ?
#
loop_
_entity_poly.entity_id
_entity_poly.type
_entity_poly.pdbx_seq_one_letter_code
_entity_poly.pdbx_strand_id
1 'polypeptide(L)'
;LTEVHSQDPSLSSTERRKIAARSVEAINHAIRGIPAEKVRFHTCYGINEGPRVHAAPLPEIVDLILQVNAGAYAFEAANPRHEHEYHVWERVKLPAGKILIPGVITHYSNIVEHPELIAERILRYAKIVGRDNVIAGSDCGFSSQATYNPEVHPKVVWAKFQAMAEGARLASKQLWR
;
A
#
# COMPACT_ATOMS: atom_id res chain seq x y z
N LEU A 1 -7.56 4.49 -8.17
CA LEU A 1 -6.59 5.35 -8.89
C LEU A 1 -5.73 4.55 -9.86
N THR A 2 -5.29 3.39 -9.48
CA THR A 2 -4.32 2.55 -10.23
C THR A 2 -5.00 1.52 -11.12
N GLU A 3 -6.20 1.10 -10.80
CA GLU A 3 -6.93 0.04 -11.50
C GLU A 3 -7.31 0.40 -12.94
N VAL A 4 -7.51 1.68 -13.23
CA VAL A 4 -7.86 2.16 -14.58
C VAL A 4 -6.82 1.74 -15.62
N HIS A 5 -5.54 1.69 -15.26
CA HIS A 5 -4.49 1.26 -16.18
C HIS A 5 -4.52 -0.24 -16.47
N SER A 6 -4.84 -1.07 -15.49
CA SER A 6 -4.99 -2.51 -15.71
C SER A 6 -6.23 -2.86 -16.53
N GLN A 7 -7.27 -2.02 -16.46
CA GLN A 7 -8.50 -2.18 -17.23
C GLN A 7 -8.39 -1.67 -18.68
N ASP A 8 -7.65 -0.60 -18.90
CA ASP A 8 -7.41 -0.05 -20.24
C ASP A 8 -5.92 0.36 -20.42
N PRO A 9 -5.08 -0.59 -20.85
CA PRO A 9 -3.67 -0.32 -21.10
C PRO A 9 -3.38 0.66 -22.24
N SER A 10 -4.37 0.96 -23.09
CA SER A 10 -4.22 1.88 -24.23
C SER A 10 -4.20 3.35 -23.81
N LEU A 11 -4.70 3.66 -22.61
CA LEU A 11 -4.70 5.03 -22.07
C LEU A 11 -3.28 5.57 -21.90
N SER A 12 -3.04 6.77 -22.37
CA SER A 12 -1.80 7.49 -22.11
C SER A 12 -1.63 7.83 -20.63
N SER A 13 -0.39 8.02 -20.17
CA SER A 13 -0.09 8.47 -18.80
C SER A 13 -0.87 9.76 -18.45
N THR A 14 -0.98 10.69 -19.38
CA THR A 14 -1.74 11.95 -19.20
C THR A 14 -3.23 11.68 -18.94
N GLU A 15 -3.85 10.78 -19.67
CA GLU A 15 -5.27 10.44 -19.51
C GLU A 15 -5.50 9.73 -18.18
N ARG A 16 -4.65 8.78 -17.84
CA ARG A 16 -4.69 8.10 -16.52
C ARG A 16 -4.59 9.09 -15.38
N ARG A 17 -3.65 10.03 -15.46
CA ARG A 17 -3.49 11.08 -14.44
C ARG A 17 -4.70 11.99 -14.32
N LYS A 18 -5.36 12.35 -15.42
CA LYS A 18 -6.63 13.11 -15.39
C LYS A 18 -7.74 12.36 -14.66
N ILE A 19 -7.88 11.07 -14.93
CA ILE A 19 -8.87 10.21 -14.24
C ILE A 19 -8.53 10.11 -12.75
N ALA A 20 -7.27 9.87 -12.42
CA ALA A 20 -6.81 9.81 -11.03
C ALA A 20 -7.05 11.14 -10.28
N ALA A 21 -6.78 12.28 -10.90
CA ALA A 21 -7.02 13.60 -10.32
C ALA A 21 -8.51 13.81 -10.00
N ARG A 22 -9.41 13.48 -10.92
CA ARG A 22 -10.87 13.54 -10.67
C ARG A 22 -11.28 12.64 -9.50
N SER A 23 -10.70 11.45 -9.40
CA SER A 23 -10.96 10.54 -8.28
C SER A 23 -10.50 11.14 -6.96
N VAL A 24 -9.35 11.81 -6.93
CA VAL A 24 -8.84 12.52 -5.73
C VAL A 24 -9.79 13.65 -5.34
N GLU A 25 -10.26 14.44 -6.30
CA GLU A 25 -11.26 15.51 -6.05
C GLU A 25 -12.55 14.94 -5.43
N ALA A 26 -13.08 13.85 -6.01
CA ALA A 26 -14.27 13.18 -5.51
C ALA A 26 -14.08 12.62 -4.09
N ILE A 27 -12.95 11.98 -3.82
CA ILE A 27 -12.59 11.48 -2.49
C ILE A 27 -12.51 12.63 -1.50
N ASN A 28 -11.78 13.68 -1.81
CA ASN A 28 -11.64 14.84 -0.93
C ASN A 28 -12.98 15.55 -0.68
N HIS A 29 -13.88 15.55 -1.67
CA HIS A 29 -15.25 16.03 -1.47
C HIS A 29 -16.01 15.14 -0.50
N ALA A 30 -15.93 13.82 -0.64
CA ALA A 30 -16.66 12.87 0.19
C ALA A 30 -16.21 12.88 1.66
N ILE A 31 -14.91 13.09 1.92
CA ILE A 31 -14.34 13.14 3.28
C ILE A 31 -14.31 14.56 3.89
N ARG A 32 -14.99 15.53 3.25
CA ARG A 32 -15.02 16.92 3.74
C ARG A 32 -15.56 16.97 5.17
N GLY A 33 -14.87 17.70 6.04
CA GLY A 33 -15.23 17.83 7.46
C GLY A 33 -14.77 16.67 8.34
N ILE A 34 -14.16 15.63 7.78
CA ILE A 34 -13.53 14.56 8.56
C ILE A 34 -12.06 14.96 8.81
N PRO A 35 -11.60 14.99 10.08
CA PRO A 35 -10.20 15.25 10.38
C PRO A 35 -9.28 14.25 9.69
N ALA A 36 -8.21 14.75 9.07
CA ALA A 36 -7.32 13.91 8.23
C ALA A 36 -6.72 12.72 9.00
N GLU A 37 -6.43 12.89 10.29
CA GLU A 37 -5.90 11.84 11.16
C GLU A 37 -6.87 10.65 11.38
N LYS A 38 -8.14 10.83 11.06
CA LYS A 38 -9.16 9.76 11.09
C LYS A 38 -9.33 9.05 9.76
N VAL A 39 -8.64 9.52 8.71
CA VAL A 39 -8.74 8.97 7.36
C VAL A 39 -7.47 8.18 7.04
N ARG A 40 -7.65 6.91 6.67
CA ARG A 40 -6.63 6.08 6.02
C ARG A 40 -7.04 5.87 4.58
N PHE A 41 -6.21 6.33 3.67
CA PHE A 41 -6.43 6.13 2.25
C PHE A 41 -5.66 4.89 1.79
N HIS A 42 -6.35 3.97 1.11
CA HIS A 42 -5.73 2.80 0.51
C HIS A 42 -5.74 2.90 -1.01
N THR A 43 -4.62 2.54 -1.61
CA THR A 43 -4.54 2.33 -3.06
C THR A 43 -3.99 0.94 -3.35
N CYS A 44 -4.67 0.21 -4.23
CA CYS A 44 -4.25 -1.10 -4.70
C CYS A 44 -4.26 -1.14 -6.22
N TYR A 45 -3.66 -2.16 -6.81
CA TYR A 45 -3.52 -2.29 -8.26
C TYR A 45 -4.57 -3.21 -8.90
N GLY A 46 -5.67 -3.43 -8.23
CA GLY A 46 -6.78 -4.29 -8.64
C GLY A 46 -6.83 -5.59 -7.86
N ILE A 47 -8.01 -6.19 -7.85
CA ILE A 47 -8.34 -7.35 -7.04
C ILE A 47 -8.23 -8.69 -7.78
N ASN A 48 -8.01 -8.66 -9.09
CA ASN A 48 -7.91 -9.87 -9.89
C ASN A 48 -6.50 -10.46 -9.80
N GLU A 49 -6.40 -11.73 -9.49
CA GLU A 49 -5.14 -12.49 -9.42
C GLU A 49 -4.60 -12.94 -10.78
N GLY A 50 -5.16 -12.44 -11.86
CA GLY A 50 -4.64 -12.67 -13.20
C GLY A 50 -3.25 -12.05 -13.41
N PRO A 51 -2.64 -12.29 -14.57
CA PRO A 51 -1.32 -11.74 -14.88
C PRO A 51 -1.30 -10.21 -14.75
N ARG A 52 -0.46 -9.70 -13.86
CA ARG A 52 -0.31 -8.26 -13.61
C ARG A 52 0.92 -7.71 -14.33
N VAL A 53 0.77 -7.36 -15.59
CA VAL A 53 1.87 -6.79 -16.39
C VAL A 53 1.69 -5.29 -16.69
N HIS A 54 0.49 -4.76 -16.47
CA HIS A 54 0.11 -3.39 -16.80
C HIS A 54 -0.26 -2.52 -15.59
N ALA A 55 0.31 -2.80 -14.41
CA ALA A 55 0.10 -1.94 -13.26
C ALA A 55 0.72 -0.55 -13.47
N ALA A 56 0.00 0.50 -13.07
CA ALA A 56 0.53 1.86 -13.12
C ALA A 56 1.71 2.01 -12.15
N PRO A 57 2.88 2.49 -12.59
CA PRO A 57 4.01 2.70 -11.69
C PRO A 57 3.67 3.74 -10.62
N LEU A 58 4.07 3.48 -9.37
CA LEU A 58 3.85 4.42 -8.26
C LEU A 58 4.41 5.83 -8.54
N PRO A 59 5.57 5.99 -9.20
CA PRO A 59 6.08 7.33 -9.55
C PRO A 59 5.12 8.18 -10.39
N GLU A 60 4.23 7.57 -11.17
CA GLU A 60 3.29 8.30 -12.02
C GLU A 60 2.11 8.92 -11.25
N ILE A 61 1.83 8.44 -10.04
CA ILE A 61 0.60 8.76 -9.30
C ILE A 61 0.80 9.17 -7.85
N VAL A 62 2.01 9.03 -7.31
CA VAL A 62 2.29 9.28 -5.88
C VAL A 62 1.95 10.71 -5.45
N ASP A 63 2.18 11.68 -6.31
CA ASP A 63 1.83 13.08 -6.07
C ASP A 63 0.31 13.30 -5.97
N LEU A 64 -0.48 12.54 -6.74
CA LEU A 64 -1.94 12.57 -6.67
C LEU A 64 -2.44 11.83 -5.42
N ILE A 65 -1.83 10.69 -5.07
CA ILE A 65 -2.12 9.97 -3.83
C ILE A 65 -1.95 10.90 -2.62
N LEU A 66 -0.86 11.65 -2.57
CA LEU A 66 -0.55 12.57 -1.48
C LEU A 66 -1.47 13.81 -1.41
N GLN A 67 -2.25 14.08 -2.46
CA GLN A 67 -3.29 15.13 -2.46
C GLN A 67 -4.60 14.68 -1.79
N VAL A 68 -4.78 13.37 -1.52
CA VAL A 68 -5.93 12.91 -0.72
C VAL A 68 -5.75 13.43 0.71
N ASN A 69 -6.80 14.05 1.27
CA ASN A 69 -6.77 14.59 2.63
C ASN A 69 -6.87 13.48 3.70
N ALA A 70 -5.86 12.63 3.76
CA ALA A 70 -5.75 11.52 4.70
C ALA A 70 -4.55 11.71 5.64
N GLY A 71 -4.61 11.14 6.84
CA GLY A 71 -3.50 11.09 7.79
C GLY A 71 -2.52 9.97 7.47
N ALA A 72 -2.99 8.92 6.80
CA ALA A 72 -2.16 7.78 6.45
C ALA A 72 -2.49 7.23 5.06
N TYR A 73 -1.46 6.70 4.39
CA TYR A 73 -1.54 6.15 3.05
C TYR A 73 -1.09 4.69 3.05
N ALA A 74 -2.01 3.78 2.73
CA ALA A 74 -1.75 2.35 2.59
C ALA A 74 -1.62 1.98 1.11
N PHE A 75 -0.65 1.15 0.78
CA PHE A 75 -0.37 0.74 -0.61
C PHE A 75 0.34 -0.61 -0.68
N GLU A 76 0.23 -1.27 -1.83
CA GLU A 76 0.93 -2.53 -2.09
C GLU A 76 2.44 -2.30 -2.19
N ALA A 77 3.21 -3.08 -1.44
CA ALA A 77 4.67 -2.97 -1.37
C ALA A 77 5.38 -4.28 -1.00
N ALA A 78 4.66 -5.38 -0.82
CA ALA A 78 5.24 -6.68 -0.48
C ALA A 78 5.30 -7.65 -1.67
N ASN A 79 4.53 -7.41 -2.72
CA ASN A 79 4.53 -8.28 -3.89
C ASN A 79 5.71 -7.99 -4.83
N PRO A 80 6.19 -8.99 -5.58
CA PRO A 80 7.35 -8.84 -6.47
C PRO A 80 7.20 -7.76 -7.54
N ARG A 81 5.96 -7.35 -7.87
CA ARG A 81 5.70 -6.32 -8.87
C ARG A 81 6.00 -4.92 -8.36
N HIS A 82 5.76 -4.66 -7.07
CA HIS A 82 5.79 -3.32 -6.48
C HIS A 82 6.82 -3.16 -5.35
N GLU A 83 7.46 -4.24 -4.88
CA GLU A 83 8.40 -4.16 -3.75
C GLU A 83 9.57 -3.18 -4.00
N HIS A 84 10.02 -3.05 -5.24
CA HIS A 84 11.10 -2.12 -5.62
C HIS A 84 10.69 -0.64 -5.56
N GLU A 85 9.39 -0.34 -5.53
CA GLU A 85 8.88 1.04 -5.59
C GLU A 85 9.11 1.83 -4.30
N TYR A 86 9.67 1.24 -3.25
CA TYR A 86 10.11 2.00 -2.07
C TYR A 86 11.11 3.10 -2.43
N HIS A 87 11.86 2.96 -3.52
CA HIS A 87 12.76 3.99 -4.05
C HIS A 87 12.05 5.31 -4.42
N VAL A 88 10.74 5.28 -4.62
CA VAL A 88 9.95 6.50 -4.86
C VAL A 88 10.07 7.42 -3.66
N TRP A 89 10.01 6.88 -2.46
CA TRP A 89 10.05 7.63 -1.20
C TRP A 89 11.43 8.20 -0.86
N GLU A 90 12.48 7.76 -1.53
CA GLU A 90 13.80 8.38 -1.44
C GLU A 90 13.83 9.76 -2.14
N ARG A 91 12.91 10.02 -3.08
CA ARG A 91 12.82 11.23 -3.90
C ARG A 91 11.58 12.07 -3.58
N VAL A 92 10.49 11.41 -3.19
CA VAL A 92 9.22 12.07 -2.85
C VAL A 92 9.15 12.25 -1.34
N LYS A 93 9.13 13.51 -0.92
CA LYS A 93 9.02 13.84 0.51
C LYS A 93 7.61 13.55 1.02
N LEU A 94 7.50 12.73 2.05
CA LEU A 94 6.24 12.56 2.77
C LEU A 94 5.87 13.88 3.48
N PRO A 95 4.65 14.40 3.29
CA PRO A 95 4.23 15.62 3.98
C PRO A 95 4.26 15.44 5.51
N ALA A 96 4.56 16.52 6.23
CA ALA A 96 4.64 16.50 7.69
C ALA A 96 3.34 16.00 8.34
N GLY A 97 3.48 15.14 9.36
CA GLY A 97 2.35 14.57 10.10
C GLY A 97 1.61 13.45 9.36
N LYS A 98 2.09 13.01 8.20
CA LYS A 98 1.52 11.88 7.45
C LYS A 98 2.27 10.59 7.75
N ILE A 99 1.57 9.47 7.61
CA ILE A 99 2.05 8.12 7.89
C ILE A 99 1.96 7.28 6.62
N LEU A 100 2.97 6.46 6.37
CA LEU A 100 2.93 5.40 5.37
C LEU A 100 2.53 4.07 6.00
N ILE A 101 1.68 3.33 5.30
CA ILE A 101 1.27 1.97 5.67
C ILE A 101 1.63 1.06 4.48
N PRO A 102 2.93 0.80 4.24
CA PRO A 102 3.32 -0.12 3.18
C PRO A 102 2.86 -1.54 3.48
N GLY A 103 2.44 -2.26 2.46
CA GLY A 103 2.28 -3.70 2.54
C GLY A 103 3.63 -4.36 2.86
N VAL A 104 3.67 -5.17 3.91
CA VAL A 104 4.86 -5.96 4.29
C VAL A 104 4.58 -7.46 4.19
N ILE A 105 3.31 -7.82 3.95
CA ILE A 105 2.84 -9.16 3.58
C ILE A 105 1.94 -9.06 2.35
N THR A 106 2.02 -10.06 1.47
CA THR A 106 1.14 -10.14 0.29
C THR A 106 -0.24 -10.66 0.67
N HIS A 107 -1.26 -10.30 -0.09
CA HIS A 107 -2.64 -10.68 0.16
C HIS A 107 -3.09 -11.93 -0.63
N TYR A 108 -2.37 -12.32 -1.68
CA TYR A 108 -2.81 -13.35 -2.62
C TYR A 108 -1.98 -14.64 -2.58
N SER A 109 -0.89 -14.68 -1.83
CA SER A 109 -0.01 -15.84 -1.77
C SER A 109 -0.27 -16.69 -0.53
N ASN A 110 -0.27 -18.03 -0.70
CA ASN A 110 -0.29 -18.98 0.40
C ASN A 110 1.07 -19.11 1.12
N ILE A 111 2.08 -18.39 0.67
CA ILE A 111 3.38 -18.32 1.33
C ILE A 111 3.29 -17.33 2.49
N VAL A 112 3.60 -17.79 3.70
CA VAL A 112 3.71 -16.92 4.88
C VAL A 112 5.11 -16.33 4.89
N GLU A 113 5.20 -15.01 4.83
CA GLU A 113 6.46 -14.28 4.84
C GLU A 113 7.21 -14.47 6.17
N HIS A 114 8.54 -14.63 6.07
CA HIS A 114 9.37 -14.77 7.28
C HIS A 114 9.40 -13.46 8.08
N PRO A 115 9.29 -13.49 9.43
CA PRO A 115 9.28 -12.28 10.24
C PRO A 115 10.50 -11.37 10.06
N GLU A 116 11.69 -11.92 9.79
CA GLU A 116 12.89 -11.11 9.50
C GLU A 116 12.75 -10.34 8.19
N LEU A 117 12.21 -10.95 7.12
CA LEU A 117 11.91 -10.25 5.86
C LEU A 117 10.92 -9.11 6.09
N ILE A 118 9.88 -9.36 6.89
CA ILE A 118 8.90 -8.33 7.25
C ILE A 118 9.59 -7.19 8.01
N ALA A 119 10.45 -7.50 8.95
CA ALA A 119 11.23 -6.50 9.69
C ALA A 119 12.12 -5.66 8.76
N GLU A 120 12.81 -6.29 7.82
CA GLU A 120 13.64 -5.59 6.81
C GLU A 120 12.80 -4.62 5.97
N ARG A 121 11.60 -5.04 5.54
CA ARG A 121 10.67 -4.17 4.81
C ARG A 121 10.26 -2.95 5.63
N ILE A 122 9.91 -3.13 6.89
CA ILE A 122 9.56 -2.02 7.81
C ILE A 122 10.74 -1.07 7.99
N LEU A 123 11.93 -1.60 8.29
CA LEU A 123 13.15 -0.83 8.51
C LEU A 123 13.55 -0.02 7.30
N ARG A 124 13.35 -0.54 6.09
CA ARG A 124 13.59 0.14 4.82
C ARG A 124 12.78 1.43 4.73
N TYR A 125 11.47 1.37 4.99
CA TYR A 125 10.62 2.57 5.00
C TYR A 125 10.95 3.50 6.16
N ALA A 126 11.16 2.97 7.37
CA ALA A 126 11.50 3.77 8.54
C ALA A 126 12.80 4.56 8.36
N LYS A 127 13.78 4.02 7.64
CA LYS A 127 15.02 4.72 7.28
C LYS A 127 14.79 5.91 6.35
N ILE A 128 13.79 5.81 5.47
CA ILE A 128 13.51 6.84 4.45
C ILE A 128 12.62 7.95 5.02
N VAL A 129 11.51 7.59 5.66
CA VAL A 129 10.49 8.58 6.07
C VAL A 129 10.46 8.84 7.58
N GLY A 130 11.32 8.19 8.34
CA GLY A 130 11.33 8.28 9.81
C GLY A 130 10.51 7.18 10.47
N ARG A 131 11.02 6.67 11.58
CA ARG A 131 10.44 5.52 12.30
C ARG A 131 9.02 5.76 12.82
N ASP A 132 8.70 7.01 13.17
CA ASP A 132 7.40 7.40 13.69
C ASP A 132 6.32 7.53 12.60
N ASN A 133 6.73 7.46 11.33
CA ASN A 133 5.87 7.68 10.16
C ASN A 133 5.57 6.38 9.39
N VAL A 134 5.79 5.20 9.99
CA VAL A 134 5.56 3.90 9.33
C VAL A 134 4.71 3.00 10.21
N ILE A 135 3.68 2.39 9.60
CA ILE A 135 2.88 1.31 10.18
C ILE A 135 2.94 0.11 9.23
N ALA A 136 3.16 -1.09 9.76
CA ALA A 136 3.11 -2.31 8.97
C ALA A 136 1.68 -2.59 8.48
N GLY A 137 1.50 -2.89 7.20
CA GLY A 137 0.23 -3.24 6.58
C GLY A 137 0.30 -4.51 5.74
N SER A 138 -0.84 -4.94 5.23
CA SER A 138 -0.90 -5.90 4.12
C SER A 138 -1.01 -5.14 2.80
N ASP A 139 -0.61 -5.78 1.70
CA ASP A 139 -0.76 -5.20 0.36
C ASP A 139 -2.22 -4.82 0.09
N CYS A 140 -3.15 -5.72 0.38
CA CYS A 140 -4.58 -5.51 0.22
C CYS A 140 -5.38 -6.41 1.18
N GLY A 141 -6.70 -6.47 1.04
CA GLY A 141 -7.54 -7.46 1.70
C GLY A 141 -7.31 -8.88 1.12
N PHE A 142 -7.66 -9.92 1.88
CA PHE A 142 -7.40 -11.32 1.53
C PHE A 142 -8.56 -11.99 0.78
N SER A 143 -9.46 -11.22 0.22
CA SER A 143 -10.56 -11.71 -0.62
C SER A 143 -10.87 -10.69 -1.70
N SER A 144 -10.97 -11.14 -2.93
CA SER A 144 -11.29 -10.27 -4.08
C SER A 144 -12.71 -9.72 -3.99
N GLN A 145 -13.65 -10.49 -3.45
CA GLN A 145 -15.06 -10.12 -3.32
C GLN A 145 -15.69 -10.78 -2.09
N ALA A 146 -16.62 -10.09 -1.46
CA ALA A 146 -17.30 -10.58 -0.27
C ALA A 146 -18.14 -11.85 -0.50
N THR A 147 -18.49 -12.15 -1.75
CA THR A 147 -19.30 -13.30 -2.17
C THR A 147 -18.50 -14.50 -2.65
N TYR A 148 -17.18 -14.35 -2.82
CA TYR A 148 -16.30 -15.42 -3.27
C TYR A 148 -15.63 -16.14 -2.11
N ASN A 149 -15.24 -17.40 -2.35
CA ASN A 149 -14.32 -18.07 -1.45
C ASN A 149 -13.02 -17.28 -1.38
N PRO A 150 -12.45 -17.12 -0.18
CA PRO A 150 -11.18 -16.42 -0.04
C PRO A 150 -10.10 -17.18 -0.82
N GLU A 151 -9.31 -16.45 -1.61
CA GLU A 151 -8.22 -17.00 -2.42
C GLU A 151 -7.10 -17.55 -1.53
N VAL A 152 -6.95 -16.96 -0.36
CA VAL A 152 -6.02 -17.43 0.68
C VAL A 152 -6.81 -18.03 1.83
N HIS A 153 -6.47 -19.26 2.19
CA HIS A 153 -7.15 -19.97 3.26
C HIS A 153 -7.04 -19.18 4.59
N PRO A 154 -8.12 -19.03 5.38
CA PRO A 154 -8.10 -18.24 6.61
C PRO A 154 -6.97 -18.58 7.60
N LYS A 155 -6.59 -19.85 7.71
CA LYS A 155 -5.45 -20.26 8.54
C LYS A 155 -4.12 -19.66 8.06
N VAL A 156 -3.95 -19.52 6.74
CA VAL A 156 -2.77 -18.89 6.16
C VAL A 156 -2.80 -17.38 6.43
N VAL A 157 -3.97 -16.75 6.32
CA VAL A 157 -4.15 -15.31 6.65
C VAL A 157 -3.74 -15.04 8.10
N TRP A 158 -4.22 -15.85 9.03
CA TRP A 158 -3.84 -15.71 10.45
C TRP A 158 -2.35 -15.95 10.70
N ALA A 159 -1.74 -16.92 10.00
CA ALA A 159 -0.30 -17.14 10.06
C ALA A 159 0.50 -15.93 9.53
N LYS A 160 0.02 -15.31 8.43
CA LYS A 160 0.61 -14.06 7.91
C LYS A 160 0.51 -12.92 8.93
N PHE A 161 -0.62 -12.75 9.60
CA PHE A 161 -0.75 -11.73 10.65
C PHE A 161 0.16 -12.00 11.85
N GLN A 162 0.33 -13.25 12.26
CA GLN A 162 1.28 -13.61 13.32
C GLN A 162 2.73 -13.27 12.89
N ALA A 163 3.11 -13.63 11.67
CA ALA A 163 4.41 -13.28 11.12
C ALA A 163 4.61 -11.75 11.03
N MET A 164 3.57 -11.02 10.62
CA MET A 164 3.60 -9.55 10.56
C MET A 164 3.78 -8.93 11.95
N ALA A 165 3.06 -9.41 12.95
CA ALA A 165 3.20 -8.93 14.32
C ALA A 165 4.62 -9.19 14.86
N GLU A 166 5.18 -10.37 14.62
CA GLU A 166 6.55 -10.71 15.02
C GLU A 166 7.58 -9.86 14.27
N GLY A 167 7.43 -9.68 12.94
CA GLY A 167 8.29 -8.83 12.14
C GLY A 167 8.26 -7.36 12.61
N ALA A 168 7.08 -6.84 12.93
CA ALA A 168 6.93 -5.51 13.49
C ALA A 168 7.64 -5.39 14.87
N ARG A 169 7.54 -6.42 15.72
CA ARG A 169 8.25 -6.49 17.00
C ARG A 169 9.77 -6.47 16.81
N LEU A 170 10.29 -7.23 15.83
CA LEU A 170 11.72 -7.26 15.50
C LEU A 170 12.21 -5.90 14.99
N ALA A 171 11.45 -5.26 14.09
CA ALA A 171 11.77 -3.93 13.59
C ALA A 171 11.75 -2.89 14.72
N SER A 172 10.70 -2.89 15.54
CA SER A 172 10.58 -1.96 16.67
C SER A 172 11.77 -2.08 17.65
N LYS A 173 12.19 -3.30 17.97
CA LYS A 173 13.36 -3.55 18.82
C LYS A 173 14.65 -2.94 18.25
N GLN A 174 14.75 -2.78 16.94
CA GLN A 174 15.90 -2.13 16.29
C GLN A 174 15.76 -0.61 16.24
N LEU A 175 14.55 -0.10 16.03
CA LEU A 175 14.27 1.33 15.85
C LEU A 175 14.26 2.12 17.16
N TRP A 176 13.95 1.48 18.29
CA TRP A 176 13.87 2.10 19.63
C TRP A 176 14.91 1.55 20.63
N ARG A 177 16.10 1.28 20.13
CA ARG A 177 17.27 0.98 20.96
C ARG A 177 17.89 2.24 21.51
#